data_e796d6b0aa1cafae5650f4b5c6f4c867
#
_entry.id   e796d6b0aa1cafae5650f4b5c6f4c867
#
_cell.length_a   1.000
_cell.length_b   1.000
_cell.length_c   1.000
_cell.angle_alpha   90.00
_cell.angle_beta   90.00
_cell.angle_gamma   90.00
#
_symmetry.space_group_name_H-M   'P 1'
#
loop_
_entity.id
_entity.type
_entity.pdbx_description
1 polymer ?
#
loop_
_entity_poly.entity_id
_entity_poly.type
_entity_poly.pdbx_seq_one_letter_code
_entity_poly.pdbx_strand_id
1 'polypeptide(L)'
;MTPEPRHQGDYTDRQVDAARRVLVDVAQVLAAFRNAMVVVGGWVPDLLFPAADPRHVGSIDVDLALDAVKLGDGRYAELLKLLLDTGRYDKGDKDFQLITTVDLGDGEVPVRVEVEFLASSDVKLKKNHPKLVEGFRVLRFPACAAAFEHPESIEFEGQMISGATNTVRLQVASLPDFIIMKAHALAGRDKPKDVYDLCYCLDEYPDAIGVVAADWRSRHEDPLVAASIQILREKFTAVEHYGPQQLAIFHDSTDDGERAMHARRAFELVQKLLSLL
;
A
#
# COMPACT_ATOMS: atom_id res chain seq x y z
N MET A 1 -4.28 10.21 19.65
CA MET A 1 -4.19 9.87 18.21
C MET A 1 -3.05 10.66 17.62
N THR A 2 -2.06 9.99 17.07
CA THR A 2 -1.02 10.65 16.27
C THR A 2 -1.68 11.21 15.01
N PRO A 3 -1.39 12.45 14.58
CA PRO A 3 -1.95 12.98 13.33
C PRO A 3 -1.54 12.09 12.16
N GLU A 4 -2.43 11.95 11.17
CA GLU A 4 -2.13 11.20 9.97
C GLU A 4 -1.00 11.90 9.19
N PRO A 5 0.06 11.17 8.76
CA PRO A 5 1.18 11.74 8.04
C PRO A 5 0.73 12.32 6.69
N ARG A 6 1.15 13.55 6.41
CA ARG A 6 0.78 14.29 5.20
C ARG A 6 1.96 14.69 4.33
N HIS A 7 3.16 14.79 4.92
CA HIS A 7 4.36 15.30 4.28
C HIS A 7 5.45 14.25 4.23
N GLN A 8 6.39 14.41 3.32
CA GLN A 8 7.53 13.50 3.17
C GLN A 8 8.32 13.35 4.47
N GLY A 9 8.51 14.44 5.22
CA GLY A 9 9.23 14.44 6.50
C GLY A 9 8.53 13.67 7.63
N ASP A 10 7.25 13.33 7.48
CA ASP A 10 6.52 12.49 8.44
C ASP A 10 6.90 11.00 8.34
N TYR A 11 7.64 10.61 7.28
CA TYR A 11 8.12 9.24 7.03
C TYR A 11 9.61 9.16 7.38
N THR A 12 9.93 9.08 8.68
CA THR A 12 11.32 9.02 9.14
C THR A 12 11.93 7.64 8.86
N ASP A 13 13.25 7.60 8.60
CA ASP A 13 13.99 6.34 8.37
C ASP A 13 13.74 5.32 9.49
N ARG A 14 13.62 5.81 10.72
CA ARG A 14 13.37 5.00 11.90
C ARG A 14 12.00 4.32 11.87
N GLN A 15 10.95 5.04 11.48
CA GLN A 15 9.60 4.49 11.34
C GLN A 15 9.52 3.50 10.17
N VAL A 16 10.17 3.84 9.07
CA VAL A 16 10.22 2.98 7.87
C VAL A 16 11.00 1.70 8.16
N ASP A 17 12.14 1.76 8.87
CA ASP A 17 12.89 0.55 9.27
C ASP A 17 12.06 -0.35 10.20
N ALA A 18 11.37 0.23 11.18
CA ALA A 18 10.49 -0.53 12.06
C ALA A 18 9.36 -1.24 11.27
N ALA A 19 8.69 -0.54 10.35
CA ALA A 19 7.63 -1.12 9.53
C ALA A 19 8.17 -2.18 8.55
N ARG A 20 9.39 -2.01 8.05
CA ARG A 20 10.10 -3.01 7.22
C ARG A 20 10.34 -4.31 8.01
N ARG A 21 10.78 -4.22 9.26
CA ARG A 21 10.95 -5.40 10.14
C ARG A 21 9.62 -6.11 10.40
N VAL A 22 8.54 -5.36 10.56
CA VAL A 22 7.19 -5.91 10.71
C VAL A 22 6.74 -6.62 9.44
N LEU A 23 7.00 -6.06 8.25
CA LEU A 23 6.67 -6.69 6.98
C LEU A 23 7.35 -8.06 6.83
N VAL A 24 8.66 -8.17 7.17
CA VAL A 24 9.40 -9.44 7.14
C VAL A 24 8.85 -10.43 8.17
N ASP A 25 8.56 -9.96 9.40
CA ASP A 25 8.04 -10.80 10.47
C ASP A 25 6.65 -11.36 10.14
N VAL A 26 5.74 -10.52 9.66
CA VAL A 26 4.39 -10.92 9.22
C VAL A 26 4.46 -11.91 8.07
N ALA A 27 5.30 -11.64 7.07
CA ALA A 27 5.48 -12.55 5.92
C ALA A 27 6.01 -13.93 6.36
N GLN A 28 6.90 -13.97 7.33
CA GLN A 28 7.42 -15.22 7.90
C GLN A 28 6.36 -15.99 8.69
N VAL A 29 5.63 -15.30 9.58
CA VAL A 29 4.58 -15.91 10.41
C VAL A 29 3.45 -16.45 9.52
N LEU A 30 3.09 -15.70 8.50
CA LEU A 30 1.99 -16.02 7.58
C LEU A 30 2.43 -16.76 6.30
N ALA A 31 3.62 -17.35 6.26
CA ALA A 31 4.16 -17.99 5.06
C ALA A 31 3.22 -19.05 4.43
N ALA A 32 2.46 -19.78 5.26
CA ALA A 32 1.46 -20.76 4.80
C ALA A 32 0.26 -20.12 4.08
N PHE A 33 0.03 -18.82 4.29
CA PHE A 33 -1.07 -18.04 3.72
C PHE A 33 -0.65 -17.13 2.55
N ARG A 34 0.64 -17.11 2.17
CA ARG A 34 1.18 -16.18 1.18
C ARG A 34 0.40 -16.11 -0.14
N ASN A 35 -0.18 -17.25 -0.60
CA ASN A 35 -0.97 -17.27 -1.84
C ASN A 35 -2.38 -16.69 -1.68
N ALA A 36 -2.77 -16.35 -0.45
CA ALA A 36 -4.04 -15.71 -0.13
C ALA A 36 -3.87 -14.26 0.35
N MET A 37 -2.65 -13.73 0.25
CA MET A 37 -2.30 -12.37 0.66
C MET A 37 -1.46 -11.69 -0.42
N VAL A 38 -1.67 -10.40 -0.60
CA VAL A 38 -0.87 -9.54 -1.47
C VAL A 38 -0.49 -8.29 -0.69
N VAL A 39 0.79 -7.93 -0.68
CA VAL A 39 1.27 -6.65 -0.14
C VAL A 39 0.77 -5.53 -1.04
N VAL A 40 0.13 -4.56 -0.43
CA VAL A 40 -0.41 -3.36 -1.08
C VAL A 40 0.07 -2.11 -0.36
N GLY A 41 -0.51 -0.94 -0.67
CA GLY A 41 -0.14 0.29 0.03
C GLY A 41 1.27 0.79 -0.26
N GLY A 42 1.84 1.51 0.69
CA GLY A 42 3.09 2.25 0.49
C GLY A 42 4.36 1.42 0.36
N TRP A 43 4.32 0.10 0.59
CA TRP A 43 5.45 -0.81 0.37
C TRP A 43 5.63 -1.24 -1.07
N VAL A 44 4.57 -1.17 -1.90
CA VAL A 44 4.62 -1.63 -3.29
C VAL A 44 5.73 -0.96 -4.09
N PRO A 45 5.89 0.38 -4.09
CA PRO A 45 6.97 1.03 -4.85
C PRO A 45 8.37 0.61 -4.38
N ASP A 46 8.60 0.52 -3.07
CA ASP A 46 9.92 0.14 -2.52
C ASP A 46 10.28 -1.33 -2.87
N LEU A 47 9.28 -2.21 -2.94
CA LEU A 47 9.46 -3.63 -3.28
C LEU A 47 9.62 -3.87 -4.78
N LEU A 48 8.87 -3.15 -5.64
CA LEU A 48 8.96 -3.28 -7.09
C LEU A 48 10.21 -2.62 -7.66
N PHE A 49 10.69 -1.53 -7.04
CA PHE A 49 11.79 -0.70 -7.55
C PHE A 49 12.93 -0.52 -6.54
N PRO A 50 13.53 -1.63 -6.03
CA PRO A 50 14.53 -1.56 -4.95
C PRO A 50 15.83 -0.84 -5.35
N ALA A 51 16.10 -0.68 -6.66
CA ALA A 51 17.26 -0.02 -7.20
C ALA A 51 16.99 1.41 -7.72
N ALA A 52 15.79 1.95 -7.50
CA ALA A 52 15.46 3.31 -7.90
C ALA A 52 16.30 4.34 -7.13
N ASP A 53 16.68 5.43 -7.81
CA ASP A 53 17.41 6.57 -7.24
C ASP A 53 16.79 7.88 -7.79
N PRO A 54 16.11 8.67 -6.95
CA PRO A 54 15.97 8.53 -5.50
C PRO A 54 15.09 7.32 -5.09
N ARG A 55 15.37 6.75 -3.92
CA ARG A 55 14.51 5.69 -3.36
C ARG A 55 13.14 6.24 -2.93
N HIS A 56 12.14 5.38 -3.02
CA HIS A 56 10.83 5.67 -2.44
C HIS A 56 10.94 5.90 -0.91
N VAL A 57 10.09 6.78 -0.37
CA VAL A 57 10.10 7.08 1.09
C VAL A 57 9.70 5.88 1.97
N GLY A 58 9.20 4.80 1.38
CA GLY A 58 8.73 3.62 2.11
C GLY A 58 7.33 3.80 2.70
N SER A 59 7.00 2.98 3.70
CA SER A 59 5.76 3.06 4.48
C SER A 59 6.05 2.91 5.98
N ILE A 60 5.15 3.41 6.82
CA ILE A 60 5.21 3.32 8.28
C ILE A 60 4.20 2.32 8.85
N ASP A 61 3.42 1.71 7.98
CA ASP A 61 2.41 0.69 8.21
C ASP A 61 2.63 -0.50 7.26
N VAL A 62 1.92 -1.61 7.48
CA VAL A 62 1.92 -2.77 6.59
C VAL A 62 0.48 -3.05 6.15
N ASP A 63 0.21 -2.89 4.86
CA ASP A 63 -1.09 -3.13 4.25
C ASP A 63 -1.11 -4.48 3.52
N LEU A 64 -2.05 -5.36 3.87
CA LEU A 64 -2.22 -6.68 3.26
C LEU A 64 -3.62 -6.84 2.68
N ALA A 65 -3.70 -7.00 1.37
CA ALA A 65 -4.91 -7.44 0.70
C ALA A 65 -5.12 -8.94 0.92
N LEU A 66 -6.33 -9.33 1.32
CA LEU A 66 -6.71 -10.71 1.60
C LEU A 66 -7.67 -11.25 0.55
N ASP A 67 -7.34 -12.40 -0.03
CA ASP A 67 -8.22 -13.17 -0.90
C ASP A 67 -9.23 -13.94 -0.04
N ALA A 68 -10.40 -13.37 0.11
CA ALA A 68 -11.43 -13.96 0.95
C ALA A 68 -12.02 -15.26 0.38
N VAL A 69 -11.86 -15.56 -0.91
CA VAL A 69 -12.24 -16.86 -1.49
C VAL A 69 -11.27 -17.94 -1.00
N LYS A 70 -9.97 -17.68 -1.08
CA LYS A 70 -8.92 -18.59 -0.57
C LYS A 70 -8.91 -18.71 0.95
N LEU A 71 -9.38 -17.67 1.67
CA LEU A 71 -9.48 -17.62 3.14
C LEU A 71 -10.88 -18.01 3.65
N GLY A 72 -11.73 -18.60 2.80
CA GLY A 72 -13.03 -19.15 3.22
C GLY A 72 -12.89 -20.20 4.35
N ASP A 73 -14.03 -20.51 5.01
CA ASP A 73 -14.16 -21.60 5.99
C ASP A 73 -13.27 -21.52 7.25
N GLY A 74 -13.03 -20.28 7.75
CA GLY A 74 -12.33 -20.07 9.03
C GLY A 74 -10.83 -19.82 8.92
N ARG A 75 -10.20 -19.96 7.74
CA ARG A 75 -8.78 -19.71 7.51
C ARG A 75 -8.35 -18.27 7.83
N TYR A 76 -9.26 -17.30 7.67
CA TYR A 76 -9.00 -15.93 8.07
C TYR A 76 -8.76 -15.80 9.59
N ALA A 77 -9.60 -16.47 10.40
CA ALA A 77 -9.41 -16.48 11.85
C ALA A 77 -8.12 -17.22 12.26
N GLU A 78 -7.74 -18.27 11.51
CA GLU A 78 -6.46 -18.98 11.70
C GLU A 78 -5.27 -18.05 11.40
N LEU A 79 -5.33 -17.27 10.32
CA LEU A 79 -4.32 -16.28 9.98
C LEU A 79 -4.11 -15.25 11.10
N LEU A 80 -5.19 -14.64 11.59
CA LEU A 80 -5.13 -13.70 12.70
C LEU A 80 -4.59 -14.36 13.99
N LYS A 81 -5.04 -15.59 14.28
CA LYS A 81 -4.60 -16.35 15.43
C LYS A 81 -3.09 -16.60 15.40
N LEU A 82 -2.52 -16.94 14.25
CA LEU A 82 -1.08 -17.13 14.12
C LEU A 82 -0.28 -15.90 14.54
N LEU A 83 -0.71 -14.70 14.13
CA LEU A 83 -0.04 -13.46 14.54
C LEU A 83 -0.22 -13.20 16.03
N LEU A 84 -1.44 -13.30 16.57
CA LEU A 84 -1.73 -13.07 17.99
C LEU A 84 -1.02 -14.08 18.90
N ASP A 85 -0.96 -15.36 18.52
CA ASP A 85 -0.29 -16.42 19.29
C ASP A 85 1.24 -16.22 19.41
N THR A 86 1.83 -15.36 18.55
CA THR A 86 3.24 -14.97 18.73
C THR A 86 3.48 -14.13 19.98
N GLY A 87 2.42 -13.51 20.54
CA GLY A 87 2.50 -12.55 21.64
C GLY A 87 3.15 -11.21 21.27
N ARG A 88 3.45 -10.98 19.99
CA ARG A 88 4.03 -9.71 19.50
C ARG A 88 3.00 -8.74 18.94
N TYR A 89 1.84 -9.24 18.56
CA TYR A 89 0.76 -8.47 17.96
C TYR A 89 -0.45 -8.39 18.86
N ASP A 90 -1.02 -7.20 18.96
CA ASP A 90 -2.25 -6.93 19.67
C ASP A 90 -3.31 -6.36 18.72
N LYS A 91 -4.59 -6.38 19.14
CA LYS A 91 -5.63 -5.68 18.40
C LYS A 91 -5.39 -4.17 18.42
N GLY A 92 -5.46 -3.53 17.25
CA GLY A 92 -5.33 -2.09 17.12
C GLY A 92 -6.60 -1.32 17.49
N ASP A 93 -6.56 0.00 17.29
CA ASP A 93 -7.68 0.90 17.59
C ASP A 93 -8.84 0.75 16.57
N LYS A 94 -8.52 0.28 15.37
CA LYS A 94 -9.50 0.00 14.29
C LYS A 94 -9.79 -1.51 14.23
N ASP A 95 -11.02 -1.87 13.85
CA ASP A 95 -11.45 -3.28 13.79
C ASP A 95 -10.70 -4.14 12.76
N PHE A 96 -9.99 -3.53 11.81
CA PHE A 96 -9.22 -4.18 10.74
C PHE A 96 -7.71 -4.12 10.93
N GLN A 97 -7.24 -3.78 12.13
CA GLN A 97 -5.85 -3.44 12.41
C GLN A 97 -5.30 -4.27 13.56
N LEU A 98 -4.11 -4.82 13.36
CA LEU A 98 -3.23 -5.27 14.44
C LEU A 98 -2.14 -4.22 14.65
N ILE A 99 -1.58 -4.19 15.86
CA ILE A 99 -0.45 -3.34 16.22
C ILE A 99 0.67 -4.16 16.81
N THR A 100 1.87 -3.68 16.62
CA THR A 100 3.08 -4.18 17.31
C THR A 100 3.99 -3.00 17.64
N THR A 101 4.94 -3.22 18.56
CA THR A 101 6.01 -2.26 18.87
C THR A 101 7.35 -2.88 18.54
N VAL A 102 8.21 -2.11 17.86
CA VAL A 102 9.54 -2.53 17.43
C VAL A 102 10.59 -1.71 18.16
N ASP A 103 11.42 -2.41 18.95
CA ASP A 103 12.63 -1.83 19.51
C ASP A 103 13.77 -1.98 18.49
N LEU A 104 14.32 -0.88 18.03
CA LEU A 104 15.39 -0.85 17.03
C LEU A 104 16.79 -1.01 17.67
N GLY A 105 16.88 -1.02 19.02
CA GLY A 105 18.13 -1.13 19.73
C GLY A 105 18.97 0.15 19.73
N ASP A 106 18.37 1.29 19.37
CA ASP A 106 19.00 2.61 19.29
C ASP A 106 18.91 3.42 20.60
N GLY A 107 18.25 2.86 21.63
CA GLY A 107 18.03 3.50 22.93
C GLY A 107 16.86 4.48 22.96
N GLU A 108 16.16 4.66 21.86
CA GLU A 108 14.97 5.47 21.74
C GLU A 108 13.69 4.69 22.08
N VAL A 109 12.56 5.39 22.20
CA VAL A 109 11.25 4.76 22.46
C VAL A 109 10.90 3.80 21.30
N PRO A 110 10.45 2.55 21.58
CA PRO A 110 10.03 1.62 20.54
C PRO A 110 8.98 2.21 19.59
N VAL A 111 9.08 1.87 18.32
CA VAL A 111 8.18 2.37 17.27
C VAL A 111 6.93 1.50 17.21
N ARG A 112 5.74 2.13 17.31
CA ARG A 112 4.47 1.46 17.06
C ARG A 112 4.26 1.33 15.54
N VAL A 113 3.96 0.12 15.08
CA VAL A 113 3.66 -0.19 13.69
C VAL A 113 2.29 -0.83 13.59
N GLU A 114 1.53 -0.42 12.59
CA GLU A 114 0.19 -0.92 12.30
C GLU A 114 0.24 -1.94 11.16
N VAL A 115 -0.54 -3.03 11.28
CA VAL A 115 -0.75 -4.02 10.20
C VAL A 115 -2.23 -3.99 9.86
N GLU A 116 -2.58 -3.55 8.66
CA GLU A 116 -3.95 -3.41 8.21
C GLU A 116 -4.33 -4.51 7.20
N PHE A 117 -5.53 -5.05 7.37
CA PHE A 117 -6.05 -6.10 6.51
C PHE A 117 -7.21 -5.56 5.67
N LEU A 118 -7.05 -5.64 4.34
CA LEU A 118 -8.01 -5.15 3.35
C LEU A 118 -8.64 -6.33 2.60
N ALA A 119 -9.89 -6.17 2.16
CA ALA A 119 -10.52 -7.11 1.23
C ALA A 119 -11.45 -6.36 0.27
N SER A 120 -11.72 -6.96 -0.89
CA SER A 120 -12.73 -6.44 -1.81
C SER A 120 -14.10 -6.35 -1.13
N SER A 121 -14.85 -5.28 -1.42
CA SER A 121 -16.21 -5.07 -0.90
C SER A 121 -17.20 -6.17 -1.30
N ASP A 122 -16.92 -6.88 -2.39
CA ASP A 122 -17.79 -7.91 -2.95
C ASP A 122 -17.68 -9.24 -2.21
N VAL A 123 -16.72 -9.39 -1.32
CA VAL A 123 -16.54 -10.61 -0.56
C VAL A 123 -17.43 -10.59 0.67
N LYS A 124 -18.51 -11.36 0.62
CA LYS A 124 -19.34 -11.70 1.79
C LYS A 124 -18.56 -12.66 2.68
N LEU A 125 -17.77 -12.12 3.61
CA LEU A 125 -17.26 -12.92 4.71
C LEU A 125 -18.48 -13.55 5.42
N LYS A 126 -18.59 -14.88 5.38
CA LYS A 126 -19.70 -15.59 6.00
C LYS A 126 -19.79 -15.23 7.49
N LYS A 127 -21.02 -15.10 8.01
CA LYS A 127 -21.31 -14.71 9.40
C LYS A 127 -20.70 -15.61 10.49
N ASN A 128 -20.16 -16.77 10.14
CA ASN A 128 -19.59 -17.76 11.06
C ASN A 128 -18.08 -17.59 11.21
N HIS A 129 -17.64 -16.39 11.62
CA HIS A 129 -16.27 -16.24 12.11
C HIS A 129 -16.14 -16.95 13.47
N PRO A 130 -15.09 -17.77 13.68
CA PRO A 130 -14.84 -18.30 15.02
C PRO A 130 -14.74 -17.13 16.00
N LYS A 131 -15.30 -17.33 17.20
CA LYS A 131 -15.36 -16.33 18.28
C LYS A 131 -13.98 -15.84 18.80
N LEU A 132 -12.88 -16.27 18.17
CA LEU A 132 -11.51 -16.06 18.64
C LEU A 132 -11.01 -14.62 18.54
N VAL A 133 -11.59 -13.80 17.66
CA VAL A 133 -11.23 -12.37 17.55
C VAL A 133 -12.53 -11.56 17.46
N GLU A 134 -13.19 -11.41 18.61
CA GLU A 134 -14.43 -10.65 18.69
C GLU A 134 -14.20 -9.20 18.23
N GLY A 135 -15.01 -8.77 17.25
CA GLY A 135 -14.97 -7.41 16.69
C GLY A 135 -13.87 -7.16 15.65
N PHE A 136 -13.05 -8.17 15.25
CA PHE A 136 -12.11 -7.97 14.16
C PHE A 136 -12.80 -8.10 12.79
N ARG A 137 -12.52 -7.15 11.90
CA ARG A 137 -13.08 -7.08 10.54
C ARG A 137 -11.94 -6.79 9.57
N VAL A 138 -12.19 -6.92 8.27
CA VAL A 138 -11.30 -6.40 7.22
C VAL A 138 -11.78 -5.03 6.77
N LEU A 139 -10.86 -4.15 6.39
CA LEU A 139 -11.20 -2.91 5.71
C LEU A 139 -11.73 -3.25 4.31
N ARG A 140 -12.96 -2.87 4.02
CA ARG A 140 -13.55 -3.07 2.70
C ARG A 140 -13.09 -1.96 1.77
N PHE A 141 -12.34 -2.34 0.76
CA PHE A 141 -11.85 -1.45 -0.28
C PHE A 141 -12.08 -2.09 -1.66
N PRO A 142 -13.00 -1.58 -2.50
CA PRO A 142 -13.39 -2.20 -3.76
C PRO A 142 -12.23 -2.52 -4.68
N ALA A 143 -11.31 -1.57 -4.85
CA ALA A 143 -10.16 -1.72 -5.71
C ALA A 143 -9.12 -2.76 -5.22
N CYS A 144 -9.28 -3.30 -4.01
CA CYS A 144 -8.45 -4.38 -3.48
C CYS A 144 -8.52 -5.66 -4.36
N ALA A 145 -9.60 -5.84 -5.14
CA ALA A 145 -9.72 -6.93 -6.09
C ALA A 145 -8.59 -6.91 -7.14
N ALA A 146 -8.18 -5.73 -7.60
CA ALA A 146 -7.13 -5.59 -8.60
C ALA A 146 -5.79 -6.21 -8.14
N ALA A 147 -5.46 -6.15 -6.84
CA ALA A 147 -4.20 -6.70 -6.32
C ALA A 147 -4.02 -8.20 -6.57
N PHE A 148 -5.10 -8.94 -6.89
CA PHE A 148 -5.06 -10.39 -7.13
C PHE A 148 -5.05 -10.78 -8.60
N GLU A 149 -5.14 -9.83 -9.53
CA GLU A 149 -5.16 -10.11 -10.96
C GLU A 149 -3.78 -10.58 -11.46
N HIS A 150 -2.73 -9.81 -11.17
CA HIS A 150 -1.38 -10.10 -11.63
C HIS A 150 -0.32 -9.85 -10.53
N PRO A 151 -0.43 -10.47 -9.33
CA PRO A 151 0.53 -10.22 -8.27
C PRO A 151 1.93 -10.71 -8.64
N GLU A 152 2.94 -9.93 -8.31
CA GLU A 152 4.34 -10.25 -8.51
C GLU A 152 4.91 -11.00 -7.30
N SER A 153 5.68 -12.06 -7.55
CA SER A 153 6.36 -12.82 -6.49
C SER A 153 7.77 -12.29 -6.30
N ILE A 154 8.02 -11.67 -5.15
CA ILE A 154 9.29 -11.01 -4.81
C ILE A 154 9.95 -11.75 -3.65
N GLU A 155 11.27 -12.02 -3.77
CA GLU A 155 12.11 -12.40 -2.64
C GLU A 155 12.65 -11.14 -1.96
N PHE A 156 12.46 -11.04 -0.67
CA PHE A 156 12.81 -9.88 0.11
C PHE A 156 13.60 -10.31 1.35
N GLU A 157 14.83 -9.78 1.48
CA GLU A 157 15.69 -10.00 2.64
C GLU A 157 15.61 -8.78 3.57
N GLY A 158 15.46 -9.04 4.85
CA GLY A 158 15.42 -7.99 5.86
C GLY A 158 15.47 -8.53 7.28
N GLN A 159 15.61 -7.63 8.25
CA GLN A 159 15.53 -7.98 9.65
C GLN A 159 14.08 -8.17 10.09
N MET A 160 13.84 -9.15 10.93
CA MET A 160 12.58 -9.34 11.66
C MET A 160 12.54 -8.44 12.91
N ILE A 161 11.39 -8.38 13.58
CA ILE A 161 11.24 -7.69 14.88
C ILE A 161 12.27 -8.19 15.91
N SER A 162 12.62 -9.47 15.86
CA SER A 162 13.64 -10.09 16.74
C SER A 162 15.08 -9.65 16.45
N GLY A 163 15.32 -8.90 15.39
CA GLY A 163 16.66 -8.54 14.88
C GLY A 163 17.32 -9.62 14.02
N ALA A 164 16.76 -10.81 13.91
CA ALA A 164 17.27 -11.87 13.04
C ALA A 164 17.01 -11.50 11.55
N THR A 165 18.00 -11.68 10.69
CA THR A 165 17.83 -11.53 9.23
C THR A 165 17.13 -12.75 8.66
N ASN A 166 16.16 -12.54 7.78
CA ASN A 166 15.48 -13.60 7.05
C ASN A 166 15.16 -13.18 5.62
N THR A 167 15.07 -14.17 4.73
CA THR A 167 14.56 -13.97 3.36
C THR A 167 13.16 -14.54 3.27
N VAL A 168 12.21 -13.71 2.89
CA VAL A 168 10.80 -14.08 2.75
C VAL A 168 10.36 -13.93 1.30
N ARG A 169 9.33 -14.69 0.92
CA ARG A 169 8.69 -14.54 -0.39
C ARG A 169 7.34 -13.85 -0.20
N LEU A 170 7.18 -12.71 -0.87
CA LEU A 170 6.00 -11.87 -0.85
C LEU A 170 5.24 -11.98 -2.17
N GLN A 171 3.90 -11.93 -2.14
CA GLN A 171 3.09 -11.52 -3.27
C GLN A 171 2.86 -10.02 -3.14
N VAL A 172 3.15 -9.25 -4.18
CA VAL A 172 3.07 -7.79 -4.22
C VAL A 172 2.17 -7.39 -5.37
N ALA A 173 1.32 -6.40 -5.19
CA ALA A 173 0.50 -5.88 -6.28
C ALA A 173 1.38 -5.44 -7.46
N SER A 174 1.01 -5.81 -8.68
CA SER A 174 1.70 -5.35 -9.89
C SER A 174 1.58 -3.83 -10.05
N LEU A 175 2.47 -3.23 -10.83
CA LEU A 175 2.42 -1.80 -11.09
C LEU A 175 1.05 -1.33 -11.62
N PRO A 176 0.44 -1.94 -12.67
CA PRO A 176 -0.87 -1.51 -13.16
C PRO A 176 -1.98 -1.61 -12.12
N ASP A 177 -1.98 -2.69 -11.32
CA ASP A 177 -2.98 -2.92 -10.29
C ASP A 177 -2.81 -1.97 -9.09
N PHE A 178 -1.55 -1.66 -8.73
CA PHE A 178 -1.25 -0.65 -7.73
C PHE A 178 -1.74 0.75 -8.13
N ILE A 179 -1.55 1.14 -9.40
CA ILE A 179 -2.06 2.43 -9.90
C ILE A 179 -3.60 2.46 -9.86
N ILE A 180 -4.30 1.36 -10.16
CA ILE A 180 -5.76 1.24 -9.96
C ILE A 180 -6.12 1.53 -8.50
N MET A 181 -5.46 0.86 -7.55
CA MET A 181 -5.75 1.03 -6.13
C MET A 181 -5.50 2.48 -5.67
N LYS A 182 -4.42 3.12 -6.14
CA LYS A 182 -4.11 4.52 -5.80
C LYS A 182 -5.11 5.50 -6.42
N ALA A 183 -5.54 5.29 -7.65
CA ALA A 183 -6.59 6.10 -8.27
C ALA A 183 -7.89 6.04 -7.44
N HIS A 184 -8.32 4.85 -7.04
CA HIS A 184 -9.51 4.69 -6.19
C HIS A 184 -9.34 5.30 -4.79
N ALA A 185 -8.15 5.23 -4.19
CA ALA A 185 -7.85 5.88 -2.91
C ALA A 185 -8.03 7.41 -3.00
N LEU A 186 -7.58 8.03 -4.10
CA LEU A 186 -7.76 9.46 -4.38
C LEU A 186 -9.23 9.90 -4.47
N ALA A 187 -10.15 9.01 -4.81
CA ALA A 187 -11.57 9.30 -4.81
C ALA A 187 -12.18 9.26 -3.40
N GLY A 188 -11.61 8.47 -2.49
CA GLY A 188 -12.19 8.15 -1.19
C GLY A 188 -11.59 8.90 0.00
N ARG A 189 -10.37 9.45 -0.12
CA ARG A 189 -9.67 10.10 1.01
C ARG A 189 -8.73 11.22 0.56
N ASP A 190 -8.36 12.07 1.52
CA ASP A 190 -7.39 13.16 1.36
C ASP A 190 -6.05 12.77 1.99
N LYS A 191 -5.23 12.02 1.26
CA LYS A 191 -3.88 11.60 1.68
C LYS A 191 -2.86 11.94 0.57
N PRO A 192 -2.04 12.99 0.74
CA PRO A 192 -1.07 13.45 -0.27
C PRO A 192 -0.13 12.35 -0.77
N LYS A 193 0.24 11.43 0.11
CA LYS A 193 1.08 10.28 -0.25
C LYS A 193 0.49 9.39 -1.35
N ASP A 194 -0.83 9.32 -1.52
CA ASP A 194 -1.41 8.51 -2.60
C ASP A 194 -1.05 9.05 -3.98
N VAL A 195 -0.96 10.37 -4.13
CA VAL A 195 -0.46 11.00 -5.37
C VAL A 195 1.05 10.83 -5.50
N TYR A 196 1.80 10.98 -4.41
CA TYR A 196 3.24 10.75 -4.44
C TYR A 196 3.56 9.30 -4.88
N ASP A 197 2.94 8.30 -4.28
CA ASP A 197 3.15 6.89 -4.62
C ASP A 197 2.83 6.61 -6.10
N LEU A 198 1.72 7.18 -6.61
CA LEU A 198 1.33 7.08 -8.02
C LEU A 198 2.35 7.74 -8.95
N CYS A 199 2.72 8.99 -8.67
CA CYS A 199 3.65 9.73 -9.49
C CYS A 199 5.07 9.13 -9.46
N TYR A 200 5.53 8.70 -8.28
CA TYR A 200 6.81 8.01 -8.13
C TYR A 200 6.89 6.78 -9.05
N CYS A 201 5.86 5.93 -9.01
CA CYS A 201 5.85 4.74 -9.87
C CYS A 201 5.83 5.09 -11.37
N LEU A 202 5.08 6.11 -11.78
CA LEU A 202 4.99 6.52 -13.18
C LEU A 202 6.26 7.20 -13.68
N ASP A 203 7.09 7.74 -12.79
CA ASP A 203 8.31 8.48 -13.10
C ASP A 203 9.57 7.60 -13.08
N GLU A 204 9.74 6.84 -12.00
CA GLU A 204 10.99 6.13 -11.71
C GLU A 204 11.09 4.75 -12.39
N TYR A 205 9.98 4.13 -12.75
CA TYR A 205 10.04 2.84 -13.43
C TYR A 205 10.22 3.01 -14.94
N PRO A 206 11.20 2.31 -15.55
CA PRO A 206 11.42 2.37 -17.00
C PRO A 206 10.16 2.00 -17.77
N ASP A 207 9.66 2.92 -18.61
CA ASP A 207 8.44 2.75 -19.41
C ASP A 207 7.15 2.46 -18.60
N ALA A 208 7.10 2.86 -17.33
CA ALA A 208 5.93 2.63 -16.46
C ALA A 208 4.62 3.03 -17.13
N ILE A 209 4.58 4.22 -17.73
CA ILE A 209 3.39 4.75 -18.41
C ILE A 209 2.97 3.83 -19.56
N GLY A 210 3.93 3.33 -20.35
CA GLY A 210 3.66 2.38 -21.43
C GLY A 210 3.13 1.03 -20.92
N VAL A 211 3.72 0.52 -19.85
CA VAL A 211 3.30 -0.74 -19.18
C VAL A 211 1.88 -0.63 -18.65
N VAL A 212 1.59 0.43 -17.88
CA VAL A 212 0.25 0.67 -17.32
C VAL A 212 -0.78 0.86 -18.43
N ALA A 213 -0.46 1.67 -19.45
CA ALA A 213 -1.38 1.92 -20.56
C ALA A 213 -1.65 0.66 -21.38
N ALA A 214 -0.65 -0.19 -21.63
CA ALA A 214 -0.83 -1.44 -22.36
C ALA A 214 -1.74 -2.42 -21.61
N ASP A 215 -1.49 -2.58 -20.30
CA ASP A 215 -2.30 -3.42 -19.44
C ASP A 215 -3.75 -2.92 -19.37
N TRP A 216 -3.97 -1.62 -19.09
CA TRP A 216 -5.31 -1.05 -18.96
C TRP A 216 -6.11 -1.09 -20.27
N ARG A 217 -5.45 -0.93 -21.42
CA ARG A 217 -6.11 -1.14 -22.73
C ARG A 217 -6.55 -2.58 -22.91
N SER A 218 -5.76 -3.56 -22.48
CA SER A 218 -6.14 -4.97 -22.56
C SER A 218 -7.32 -5.32 -21.67
N ARG A 219 -7.50 -4.58 -20.58
CA ARG A 219 -8.58 -4.72 -19.58
C ARG A 219 -9.61 -3.57 -19.66
N HIS A 220 -9.85 -3.03 -20.86
CA HIS A 220 -10.73 -1.84 -21.01
C HIS A 220 -12.18 -2.06 -20.56
N GLU A 221 -12.65 -3.31 -20.52
CA GLU A 221 -13.98 -3.69 -20.00
C GLU A 221 -14.01 -3.86 -18.47
N ASP A 222 -12.86 -3.86 -17.80
CA ASP A 222 -12.79 -3.96 -16.35
C ASP A 222 -13.35 -2.67 -15.71
N PRO A 223 -14.39 -2.77 -14.85
CA PRO A 223 -14.99 -1.60 -14.22
C PRO A 223 -14.03 -0.85 -13.30
N LEU A 224 -13.03 -1.53 -12.71
CA LEU A 224 -12.01 -0.87 -11.87
C LEU A 224 -11.06 -0.03 -12.72
N VAL A 225 -10.64 -0.54 -13.88
CA VAL A 225 -9.82 0.22 -14.84
C VAL A 225 -10.60 1.43 -15.36
N ALA A 226 -11.84 1.24 -15.83
CA ALA A 226 -12.68 2.32 -16.35
C ALA A 226 -12.89 3.42 -15.29
N ALA A 227 -13.18 3.04 -14.04
CA ALA A 227 -13.34 3.98 -12.94
C ALA A 227 -12.02 4.70 -12.61
N SER A 228 -10.87 4.00 -12.64
CA SER A 228 -9.56 4.61 -12.42
C SER A 228 -9.25 5.70 -13.44
N ILE A 229 -9.49 5.43 -14.72
CA ILE A 229 -9.33 6.41 -15.81
C ILE A 229 -10.20 7.65 -15.55
N GLN A 230 -11.45 7.44 -15.16
CA GLN A 230 -12.38 8.53 -14.87
C GLN A 230 -11.91 9.36 -13.67
N ILE A 231 -11.50 8.72 -12.59
CA ILE A 231 -10.98 9.40 -11.39
C ILE A 231 -9.75 10.24 -11.74
N LEU A 232 -8.80 9.68 -12.49
CA LEU A 232 -7.61 10.42 -12.89
C LEU A 232 -7.95 11.63 -13.78
N ARG A 233 -8.89 11.47 -14.72
CA ARG A 233 -9.40 12.60 -15.54
C ARG A 233 -10.00 13.69 -14.68
N GLU A 234 -10.79 13.35 -13.66
CA GLU A 234 -11.44 14.31 -12.77
C GLU A 234 -10.46 15.00 -11.83
N LYS A 235 -9.49 14.26 -11.29
CA LYS A 235 -8.56 14.80 -10.28
C LYS A 235 -7.38 15.56 -10.86
N PHE A 236 -7.06 15.39 -12.15
CA PHE A 236 -5.92 16.00 -12.84
C PHE A 236 -6.33 16.83 -14.05
N THR A 237 -7.35 17.68 -13.91
CA THR A 237 -7.86 18.54 -15.00
C THR A 237 -6.95 19.72 -15.33
N ALA A 238 -6.19 20.24 -14.37
CA ALA A 238 -5.25 21.34 -14.49
C ALA A 238 -4.16 21.24 -13.40
N VAL A 239 -3.07 21.96 -13.57
CA VAL A 239 -1.94 21.97 -12.60
C VAL A 239 -2.40 22.43 -11.21
N GLU A 240 -3.34 23.37 -11.15
CA GLU A 240 -3.89 23.94 -9.92
C GLU A 240 -4.98 23.06 -9.28
N HIS A 241 -5.33 21.95 -9.93
CA HIS A 241 -6.38 21.07 -9.44
C HIS A 241 -5.90 20.13 -8.32
N TYR A 242 -6.87 19.44 -7.68
CA TYR A 242 -6.63 18.62 -6.50
C TYR A 242 -5.45 17.64 -6.63
N GLY A 243 -5.44 16.81 -7.67
CA GLY A 243 -4.41 15.76 -7.81
C GLY A 243 -3.00 16.32 -7.85
N PRO A 244 -2.66 17.22 -8.79
CA PRO A 244 -1.33 17.83 -8.87
C PRO A 244 -0.90 18.53 -7.59
N GLN A 245 -1.80 19.24 -6.92
CA GLN A 245 -1.50 19.96 -5.67
C GLN A 245 -1.16 19.01 -4.51
N GLN A 246 -1.69 17.78 -4.48
CA GLN A 246 -1.32 16.80 -3.46
C GLN A 246 0.16 16.42 -3.52
N LEU A 247 0.79 16.32 -4.70
CA LEU A 247 2.22 16.05 -4.80
C LEU A 247 3.03 17.21 -4.20
N ALA A 248 2.65 18.45 -4.50
CA ALA A 248 3.29 19.64 -3.93
C ALA A 248 3.13 19.70 -2.39
N ILE A 249 1.97 19.33 -1.86
CA ILE A 249 1.74 19.22 -0.43
C ILE A 249 2.62 18.14 0.19
N PHE A 250 2.75 16.97 -0.44
CA PHE A 250 3.58 15.89 0.09
C PHE A 250 5.04 16.27 0.23
N HIS A 251 5.61 16.96 -0.75
CA HIS A 251 7.02 17.40 -0.70
C HIS A 251 7.28 18.55 0.29
N ASP A 252 6.22 19.26 0.71
CA ASP A 252 6.27 20.33 1.74
C ASP A 252 7.35 21.38 1.50
N SER A 253 7.66 21.68 0.23
CA SER A 253 8.62 22.72 -0.09
C SER A 253 8.10 24.11 0.31
N THR A 254 8.95 24.92 0.89
CA THR A 254 8.69 26.33 1.19
C THR A 254 8.88 27.26 -0.01
N ASP A 255 9.54 26.76 -1.07
CA ASP A 255 9.76 27.50 -2.31
C ASP A 255 8.57 27.35 -3.27
N ASP A 256 8.00 28.46 -3.70
CA ASP A 256 6.84 28.48 -4.61
C ASP A 256 7.17 27.90 -5.99
N GLY A 257 8.41 28.06 -6.47
CA GLY A 257 8.86 27.50 -7.74
C GLY A 257 8.94 25.97 -7.70
N GLU A 258 9.50 25.41 -6.62
CA GLU A 258 9.53 23.96 -6.40
C GLU A 258 8.13 23.37 -6.25
N ARG A 259 7.24 24.03 -5.50
CA ARG A 259 5.84 23.62 -5.38
C ARG A 259 5.14 23.57 -6.73
N ALA A 260 5.32 24.60 -7.55
CA ALA A 260 4.77 24.65 -8.90
C ALA A 260 5.37 23.56 -9.81
N MET A 261 6.66 23.24 -9.65
CA MET A 261 7.35 22.18 -10.38
C MET A 261 6.75 20.80 -10.03
N HIS A 262 6.56 20.48 -8.74
CA HIS A 262 5.95 19.22 -8.30
C HIS A 262 4.53 19.07 -8.82
N ALA A 263 3.70 20.11 -8.70
CA ALA A 263 2.35 20.08 -9.22
C ALA A 263 2.31 19.87 -10.74
N ARG A 264 3.18 20.56 -11.49
CA ARG A 264 3.31 20.39 -12.93
C ARG A 264 3.75 18.98 -13.30
N ARG A 265 4.75 18.42 -12.59
CA ARG A 265 5.22 17.06 -12.84
C ARG A 265 4.11 16.03 -12.67
N ALA A 266 3.35 16.11 -11.57
CA ALA A 266 2.20 15.22 -11.35
C ALA A 266 1.16 15.32 -12.48
N PHE A 267 0.84 16.54 -12.91
CA PHE A 267 -0.08 16.78 -14.01
C PHE A 267 0.42 16.14 -15.31
N GLU A 268 1.67 16.39 -15.70
CA GLU A 268 2.26 15.88 -16.94
C GLU A 268 2.33 14.35 -16.98
N LEU A 269 2.72 13.69 -15.88
CA LEU A 269 2.77 12.22 -15.80
C LEU A 269 1.39 11.59 -16.03
N VAL A 270 0.37 12.10 -15.33
CA VAL A 270 -0.98 11.57 -15.46
C VAL A 270 -1.59 11.89 -16.82
N GLN A 271 -1.39 13.10 -17.35
CA GLN A 271 -1.86 13.44 -18.71
C GLN A 271 -1.19 12.57 -19.77
N LYS A 272 0.10 12.28 -19.63
CA LYS A 272 0.81 11.36 -20.53
C LYS A 272 0.19 9.96 -20.49
N LEU A 273 -0.09 9.41 -19.29
CA LEU A 273 -0.81 8.13 -19.16
C LEU A 273 -2.18 8.19 -19.85
N LEU A 274 -3.01 9.20 -19.53
CA LEU A 274 -4.35 9.37 -20.08
C LEU A 274 -4.37 9.54 -21.60
N SER A 275 -3.30 10.11 -22.18
CA SER A 275 -3.19 10.29 -23.63
C SER A 275 -2.95 8.99 -24.41
N LEU A 276 -2.57 7.91 -23.71
CA LEU A 276 -2.35 6.57 -24.27
C LEU A 276 -3.57 5.65 -24.11
N LEU A 277 -4.60 6.11 -23.39
CA LEU A 277 -5.83 5.38 -23.07
C LEU A 277 -7.03 5.93 -23.84
#